data_fa9e603c19a2f5dc42b092c3da5a1a17
#
_entry.id   fa9e603c19a2f5dc42b092c3da5a1a17
#
_cell.length_a   1.000
_cell.length_b   1.000
_cell.length_c   1.000
_cell.angle_alpha   90.00
_cell.angle_beta   90.00
_cell.angle_gamma   90.00
#
_symmetry.space_group_name_H-M   'P 1'
#
loop_
_entity.id
_entity.type
_entity.pdbx_description
1 polymer ?
#
loop_
_entity_poly.entity_id
_entity_poly.type
_entity_poly.pdbx_seq_one_letter_code
_entity_poly.pdbx_strand_id
1 'polypeptide(L)'
;MKRFISLAFIIICWSCAREEGPPPNILFIEVDDLTAKYLGCFGAEFAKTPCVDELATSGVVFNNAVVQGAMCTPSRNSLVTSLYPHNLNLYENLDLKSLPKGIWTFPKALQKEGYKTIWVGKNHLIPNSLGIRAKNPVDLRNKALQIEMGFDEVFQSLGRSFLIEIASKQLNDEGCWEMGKDAYADFLFENNLLDTFLQEGYTFPSSLDPNSEYMDGYFTSIAIEKLRKYEEKEPFFMWVNFSEPHAPFTAPSEYTRMFSEKNMPEVIDPDCENFNVPKELKPNPVPETVKTVFNYRKRYMGSIAYMDTQVGRLTDFINTSEFRDNTVVVFFSDHGIMTGDHGVLGKNTLYKEVLNPSLIISYPKEYEAQRIVTAVELLDLGKTVLDIAGASGETINNVPNGNSLVPLLNDQGLFGGNGIGFSEIRGVRSAFNGDYKYIDHPKTPILFNLKIDPDETLNVLEKEPKVAASLKIALDQWLLMSASNPDKTGNNTN
;
A
#
# COMPACT_ATOMS: atom_id res chain seq x y z
N MET A 1 21.91 27.14 -72.44
CA MET A 1 22.39 26.31 -71.31
C MET A 1 22.08 27.02 -69.97
N LYS A 2 21.00 26.68 -69.34
CA LYS A 2 20.65 27.23 -68.04
C LYS A 2 21.06 26.20 -66.94
N ARG A 3 21.97 26.58 -66.06
CA ARG A 3 22.43 25.76 -64.94
C ARG A 3 21.42 25.94 -63.77
N PHE A 4 20.74 24.86 -63.37
CA PHE A 4 20.00 24.79 -62.14
C PHE A 4 20.99 24.46 -61.02
N ILE A 5 21.07 25.37 -60.04
CA ILE A 5 21.77 25.12 -58.78
C ILE A 5 20.71 24.59 -57.80
N SER A 6 20.78 23.29 -57.49
CA SER A 6 19.97 22.69 -56.41
C SER A 6 20.61 23.02 -55.07
N LEU A 7 19.94 23.86 -54.29
CA LEU A 7 20.28 24.09 -52.89
C LEU A 7 19.69 22.94 -52.06
N ALA A 8 20.54 22.04 -51.56
CA ALA A 8 20.14 21.02 -50.57
C ALA A 8 20.05 21.69 -49.20
N PHE A 9 18.84 21.83 -48.68
CA PHE A 9 18.61 22.20 -47.24
C PHE A 9 18.92 20.98 -46.39
N ILE A 10 20.03 21.00 -45.66
CA ILE A 10 20.33 20.05 -44.59
C ILE A 10 19.54 20.52 -43.36
N ILE A 11 18.41 19.84 -43.08
CA ILE A 11 17.69 19.98 -41.79
C ILE A 11 18.52 19.24 -40.77
N ILE A 12 19.30 19.99 -40.00
CA ILE A 12 19.92 19.46 -38.76
C ILE A 12 18.80 19.37 -37.75
N CYS A 13 18.22 18.16 -37.60
CA CYS A 13 17.43 17.83 -36.43
C CYS A 13 18.37 17.87 -35.21
N TRP A 14 18.37 18.98 -34.52
CA TRP A 14 18.88 19.03 -33.14
C TRP A 14 17.92 18.20 -32.29
N SER A 15 18.21 16.93 -32.15
CA SER A 15 17.68 16.14 -31.04
C SER A 15 18.24 16.81 -29.79
N CYS A 16 17.42 17.59 -29.09
CA CYS A 16 17.69 17.92 -27.72
C CYS A 16 17.69 16.60 -26.92
N ALA A 17 18.84 15.95 -26.85
CA ALA A 17 19.08 14.99 -25.79
C ALA A 17 18.97 15.81 -24.52
N ARG A 18 17.86 15.61 -23.78
CA ARG A 18 17.75 16.06 -22.39
C ARG A 18 18.99 15.47 -21.70
N GLU A 19 19.84 16.30 -21.11
CA GLU A 19 20.83 15.77 -20.16
C GLU A 19 20.01 15.08 -19.07
N GLU A 20 20.00 13.76 -19.09
CA GLU A 20 19.38 12.96 -18.03
C GLU A 20 20.15 13.28 -16.75
N GLY A 21 19.48 13.98 -15.83
CA GLY A 21 20.00 14.21 -14.48
C GLY A 21 20.21 12.87 -13.77
N PRO A 22 20.83 12.86 -12.60
CA PRO A 22 20.97 11.64 -11.82
C PRO A 22 19.59 11.02 -11.57
N PRO A 23 19.47 9.67 -11.53
CA PRO A 23 18.21 9.01 -11.19
C PRO A 23 17.63 9.55 -9.87
N PRO A 24 16.31 9.75 -9.76
CA PRO A 24 15.72 10.28 -8.55
C PRO A 24 15.78 9.29 -7.40
N ASN A 25 15.88 9.79 -6.18
CA ASN A 25 15.58 9.00 -5.00
C ASN A 25 14.10 8.63 -4.98
N ILE A 26 13.76 7.53 -4.35
CA ILE A 26 12.38 7.05 -4.24
C ILE A 26 12.07 6.78 -2.77
N LEU A 27 11.07 7.49 -2.23
CA LEU A 27 10.55 7.31 -0.89
C LEU A 27 9.13 6.74 -0.96
N PHE A 28 8.96 5.48 -0.57
CA PHE A 28 7.65 4.87 -0.33
C PHE A 28 7.24 5.12 1.12
N ILE A 29 6.03 5.66 1.30
CA ILE A 29 5.37 5.80 2.59
C ILE A 29 4.12 4.93 2.51
N GLU A 30 4.21 3.71 3.02
CA GLU A 30 3.11 2.76 3.08
C GLU A 30 2.44 2.80 4.45
N VAL A 31 1.12 2.84 4.47
CA VAL A 31 0.30 2.80 5.69
C VAL A 31 -0.60 1.57 5.69
N ASP A 32 -0.90 1.03 6.84
CA ASP A 32 -1.62 -0.24 7.01
C ASP A 32 -3.10 0.00 7.32
N ASP A 33 -4.01 -0.65 6.58
CA ASP A 33 -5.46 -0.57 6.80
C ASP A 33 -6.08 0.82 6.57
N LEU A 34 -5.51 1.69 5.71
CA LEU A 34 -6.05 3.02 5.47
C LEU A 34 -7.07 3.04 4.31
N THR A 35 -8.32 3.30 4.65
CA THR A 35 -9.38 3.53 3.67
C THR A 35 -9.33 4.97 3.15
N ALA A 36 -9.20 5.15 1.84
CA ALA A 36 -9.06 6.47 1.20
C ALA A 36 -10.16 7.48 1.59
N LYS A 37 -11.41 7.00 1.80
CA LYS A 37 -12.54 7.88 2.20
C LYS A 37 -12.35 8.59 3.56
N TYR A 38 -11.28 8.30 4.33
CA TYR A 38 -10.96 8.99 5.58
C TYR A 38 -9.87 10.05 5.43
N LEU A 39 -9.44 10.37 4.19
CA LEU A 39 -8.47 11.42 3.88
C LEU A 39 -9.16 12.65 3.29
N GLY A 40 -8.73 13.86 3.68
CA GLY A 40 -9.26 15.12 3.17
C GLY A 40 -9.10 15.27 1.67
N CYS A 41 -7.94 14.92 1.13
CA CYS A 41 -7.65 14.93 -0.30
C CYS A 41 -8.50 13.95 -1.14
N PHE A 42 -9.18 12.99 -0.51
CA PHE A 42 -10.19 12.13 -1.15
C PHE A 42 -11.62 12.55 -0.85
N GLY A 43 -11.84 13.76 -0.29
CA GLY A 43 -13.16 14.36 -0.11
C GLY A 43 -13.74 14.24 1.31
N ALA A 44 -13.00 13.75 2.30
CA ALA A 44 -13.46 13.63 3.67
C ALA A 44 -13.37 14.97 4.43
N GLU A 45 -14.45 15.74 4.49
CA GLU A 45 -14.48 17.02 5.22
C GLU A 45 -14.23 16.87 6.74
N PHE A 46 -14.52 15.71 7.29
CA PHE A 46 -14.30 15.38 8.70
C PHE A 46 -12.85 14.97 9.02
N ALA A 47 -12.03 14.68 7.99
CA ALA A 47 -10.66 14.22 8.16
C ALA A 47 -9.77 15.26 8.85
N LYS A 48 -8.71 14.79 9.48
CA LYS A 48 -7.63 15.60 10.06
C LYS A 48 -6.30 15.08 9.52
N THR A 49 -6.09 15.32 8.21
CA THR A 49 -4.98 14.80 7.42
C THR A 49 -4.25 15.88 6.62
N PRO A 50 -3.87 17.02 7.28
CA PRO A 50 -3.31 18.17 6.57
C PRO A 50 -2.00 17.85 5.83
N CYS A 51 -1.17 16.93 6.34
CA CYS A 51 0.12 16.61 5.72
C CYS A 51 -0.04 15.76 4.46
N VAL A 52 -0.92 14.76 4.49
CA VAL A 52 -1.28 13.98 3.29
C VAL A 52 -2.01 14.84 2.28
N ASP A 53 -2.88 15.75 2.74
CA ASP A 53 -3.60 16.68 1.88
C ASP A 53 -2.64 17.68 1.20
N GLU A 54 -1.59 18.14 1.90
CA GLU A 54 -0.54 18.97 1.32
C GLU A 54 0.27 18.21 0.26
N LEU A 55 0.66 16.96 0.54
CA LEU A 55 1.33 16.11 -0.44
C LEU A 55 0.48 15.95 -1.71
N ALA A 56 -0.83 15.81 -1.56
CA ALA A 56 -1.78 15.71 -2.68
C ALA A 56 -1.88 17.02 -3.49
N THR A 57 -1.62 18.19 -2.90
CA THR A 57 -1.66 19.48 -3.64
C THR A 57 -0.48 19.64 -4.60
N SER A 58 0.61 18.92 -4.38
CA SER A 58 1.81 18.92 -5.22
C SER A 58 2.03 17.62 -5.97
N GLY A 59 1.11 16.66 -5.85
CA GLY A 59 1.23 15.33 -6.42
C GLY A 59 0.08 14.93 -7.33
N VAL A 60 0.23 13.77 -7.94
CA VAL A 60 -0.80 13.11 -8.74
C VAL A 60 -1.58 12.16 -7.84
N VAL A 61 -2.88 12.39 -7.72
CA VAL A 61 -3.82 11.61 -6.90
C VAL A 61 -4.56 10.61 -7.77
N PHE A 62 -4.48 9.32 -7.45
CA PHE A 62 -5.19 8.27 -8.15
C PHE A 62 -6.50 7.93 -7.40
N ASN A 63 -7.64 8.36 -7.96
CA ASN A 63 -8.94 8.18 -7.32
C ASN A 63 -9.41 6.70 -7.32
N ASN A 64 -8.93 5.91 -8.28
CA ASN A 64 -9.39 4.57 -8.55
C ASN A 64 -8.21 3.55 -8.55
N ALA A 65 -7.34 3.65 -7.56
CA ALA A 65 -6.34 2.60 -7.33
C ALA A 65 -7.03 1.35 -6.78
N VAL A 66 -6.52 0.17 -7.13
CA VAL A 66 -7.09 -1.14 -6.75
C VAL A 66 -6.00 -2.04 -6.20
N VAL A 67 -6.25 -2.66 -5.05
CA VAL A 67 -5.37 -3.70 -4.49
C VAL A 67 -5.74 -5.08 -5.02
N GLN A 68 -4.77 -5.96 -5.16
CA GLN A 68 -4.96 -7.29 -5.73
C GLN A 68 -5.51 -8.28 -4.71
N GLY A 69 -5.25 -8.06 -3.42
CA GLY A 69 -5.73 -8.88 -2.31
C GLY A 69 -6.28 -8.02 -1.18
N ALA A 70 -7.35 -8.47 -0.55
CA ALA A 70 -8.07 -7.74 0.49
C ALA A 70 -7.48 -7.96 1.90
N MET A 71 -6.18 -8.24 2.01
CA MET A 71 -5.43 -8.44 3.25
C MET A 71 -3.96 -8.04 3.09
N CYS A 72 -3.28 -7.69 4.19
CA CYS A 72 -1.92 -7.15 4.18
C CYS A 72 -0.92 -8.04 3.43
N THR A 73 -0.80 -9.32 3.78
CA THR A 73 0.19 -10.22 3.18
C THR A 73 -0.05 -10.46 1.68
N PRO A 74 -1.26 -10.77 1.20
CA PRO A 74 -1.54 -10.87 -0.23
C PRO A 74 -1.27 -9.57 -1.00
N SER A 75 -1.76 -8.43 -0.51
CA SER A 75 -1.58 -7.15 -1.17
C SER A 75 -0.10 -6.76 -1.28
N ARG A 76 0.63 -6.78 -0.16
CA ARG A 76 2.05 -6.40 -0.09
C ARG A 76 2.93 -7.34 -0.94
N ASN A 77 2.65 -8.66 -0.94
CA ASN A 77 3.38 -9.59 -1.79
C ASN A 77 3.04 -9.40 -3.27
N SER A 78 1.78 -9.10 -3.62
CA SER A 78 1.43 -8.75 -5.01
C SER A 78 2.17 -7.51 -5.48
N LEU A 79 2.25 -6.47 -4.65
CA LEU A 79 3.00 -5.25 -4.96
C LEU A 79 4.48 -5.54 -5.19
N VAL A 80 5.17 -6.18 -4.23
CA VAL A 80 6.63 -6.35 -4.29
C VAL A 80 7.07 -7.29 -5.40
N THR A 81 6.24 -8.29 -5.74
CA THR A 81 6.55 -9.31 -6.77
C THR A 81 5.93 -9.03 -8.12
N SER A 82 5.00 -8.07 -8.23
CA SER A 82 4.14 -7.85 -9.39
C SER A 82 3.39 -9.12 -9.82
N LEU A 83 3.01 -9.99 -8.87
CA LEU A 83 2.25 -11.22 -9.09
C LEU A 83 0.90 -11.12 -8.38
N TYR A 84 -0.13 -11.68 -8.97
CA TYR A 84 -1.45 -11.73 -8.35
C TYR A 84 -1.53 -12.80 -7.25
N PRO A 85 -2.48 -12.70 -6.29
CA PRO A 85 -2.64 -13.67 -5.21
C PRO A 85 -2.77 -15.12 -5.70
N HIS A 86 -3.46 -15.38 -6.82
CA HIS A 86 -3.59 -16.73 -7.39
C HIS A 86 -2.25 -17.28 -7.92
N ASN A 87 -1.33 -16.43 -8.41
CA ASN A 87 0.00 -16.86 -8.84
C ASN A 87 0.86 -17.29 -7.64
N LEU A 88 0.65 -16.64 -6.48
CA LEU A 88 1.36 -16.92 -5.24
C LEU A 88 0.64 -17.97 -4.37
N ASN A 89 -0.60 -18.34 -4.71
CA ASN A 89 -1.52 -19.10 -3.87
C ASN A 89 -1.64 -18.48 -2.46
N LEU A 90 -1.80 -17.16 -2.41
CA LEU A 90 -1.72 -16.34 -1.21
C LEU A 90 -2.94 -15.42 -1.12
N TYR A 91 -3.93 -15.79 -0.30
CA TYR A 91 -5.20 -15.07 -0.17
C TYR A 91 -5.42 -14.48 1.23
N GLU A 92 -4.70 -14.99 2.23
CA GLU A 92 -4.82 -14.61 3.64
C GLU A 92 -3.45 -14.44 4.29
N ASN A 93 -3.38 -13.73 5.41
CA ASN A 93 -2.12 -13.49 6.13
C ASN A 93 -1.45 -14.79 6.63
N LEU A 94 -2.23 -15.85 6.83
CA LEU A 94 -1.75 -17.15 7.30
C LEU A 94 -1.37 -18.11 6.17
N ASP A 95 -1.70 -17.80 4.92
CA ASP A 95 -1.40 -18.66 3.76
C ASP A 95 0.10 -18.69 3.45
N LEU A 96 0.81 -17.61 3.75
CA LEU A 96 2.22 -17.50 3.43
C LEU A 96 3.07 -18.46 4.28
N LYS A 97 3.54 -19.52 3.66
CA LYS A 97 4.48 -20.49 4.27
C LYS A 97 5.93 -20.16 3.93
N SER A 98 6.19 -19.85 2.69
CA SER A 98 7.46 -19.35 2.16
C SER A 98 7.24 -18.88 0.73
N LEU A 99 7.93 -17.82 0.32
CA LEU A 99 7.97 -17.44 -1.10
C LEU A 99 8.89 -18.38 -1.87
N PRO A 100 8.65 -18.57 -3.18
CA PRO A 100 9.57 -19.32 -4.02
C PRO A 100 10.97 -18.71 -3.99
N LYS A 101 12.01 -19.55 -3.87
CA LYS A 101 13.39 -19.07 -3.95
C LYS A 101 13.64 -18.42 -5.30
N GLY A 102 14.32 -17.28 -5.28
CA GLY A 102 14.65 -16.56 -6.53
C GLY A 102 13.47 -15.79 -7.15
N ILE A 103 12.35 -15.69 -6.46
CA ILE A 103 11.21 -14.89 -6.94
C ILE A 103 11.67 -13.48 -7.35
N TRP A 104 11.12 -12.99 -8.45
CA TRP A 104 11.37 -11.63 -8.89
C TRP A 104 10.73 -10.63 -7.92
N THR A 105 11.44 -9.55 -7.61
CA THR A 105 10.91 -8.43 -6.83
C THR A 105 11.44 -7.12 -7.41
N PHE A 106 10.66 -6.06 -7.38
CA PHE A 106 11.12 -4.78 -7.90
C PHE A 106 12.28 -4.16 -7.08
N PRO A 107 12.41 -4.34 -5.74
CA PRO A 107 13.60 -3.86 -5.04
C PRO A 107 14.89 -4.52 -5.51
N LYS A 108 14.89 -5.84 -5.82
CA LYS A 108 16.06 -6.48 -6.46
C LYS A 108 16.37 -5.89 -7.83
N ALA A 109 15.34 -5.54 -8.59
CA ALA A 109 15.53 -4.89 -9.88
C ALA A 109 16.15 -3.50 -9.70
N LEU A 110 15.68 -2.70 -8.74
CA LEU A 110 16.29 -1.41 -8.39
C LEU A 110 17.74 -1.54 -7.91
N GLN A 111 18.09 -2.56 -7.12
CA GLN A 111 19.49 -2.83 -6.76
C GLN A 111 20.38 -3.05 -8.00
N LYS A 112 19.88 -3.78 -9.00
CA LYS A 112 20.62 -3.98 -10.27
C LYS A 112 20.81 -2.70 -11.06
N GLU A 113 19.89 -1.75 -10.93
CA GLU A 113 19.98 -0.42 -11.53
C GLU A 113 20.77 0.58 -10.64
N GLY A 114 21.43 0.09 -9.57
CA GLY A 114 22.35 0.88 -8.75
C GLY A 114 21.70 1.62 -7.56
N TYR A 115 20.48 1.29 -7.18
CA TYR A 115 19.83 1.87 -6.00
C TYR A 115 20.29 1.21 -4.71
N LYS A 116 20.52 2.00 -3.68
CA LYS A 116 20.59 1.53 -2.30
C LYS A 116 19.18 1.33 -1.76
N THR A 117 18.84 0.12 -1.32
CA THR A 117 17.49 -0.23 -0.91
C THR A 117 17.36 -0.37 0.60
N ILE A 118 16.40 0.34 1.21
CA ILE A 118 16.26 0.47 2.67
C ILE A 118 14.81 0.17 3.07
N TRP A 119 14.62 -0.76 4.01
CA TRP A 119 13.33 -1.08 4.63
C TRP A 119 13.27 -0.53 6.05
N VAL A 120 12.19 0.19 6.38
CA VAL A 120 11.93 0.71 7.73
C VAL A 120 10.49 0.41 8.12
N GLY A 121 10.25 -0.18 9.28
CA GLY A 121 8.93 -0.34 9.86
C GLY A 121 8.30 -1.72 9.75
N LYS A 122 6.97 -1.76 9.67
CA LYS A 122 6.18 -3.00 9.72
C LYS A 122 6.50 -3.95 8.58
N ASN A 123 6.70 -5.23 8.91
CA ASN A 123 6.97 -6.28 7.93
C ASN A 123 5.85 -7.33 7.92
N HIS A 124 5.08 -7.36 6.82
CA HIS A 124 4.12 -8.43 6.51
C HIS A 124 4.40 -9.08 5.14
N LEU A 125 5.60 -8.88 4.58
CA LEU A 125 6.08 -9.62 3.40
C LEU A 125 6.54 -11.03 3.76
N ILE A 126 7.07 -11.19 4.96
CA ILE A 126 7.60 -12.45 5.46
C ILE A 126 6.64 -13.03 6.51
N PRO A 127 6.41 -14.37 6.52
CA PRO A 127 5.47 -14.97 7.45
C PRO A 127 5.83 -14.71 8.91
N ASN A 128 4.85 -14.33 9.71
CA ASN A 128 5.02 -14.19 11.16
C ASN A 128 5.44 -15.52 11.82
N SER A 129 5.03 -16.67 11.25
CA SER A 129 5.40 -17.99 11.75
C SER A 129 6.90 -18.28 11.77
N LEU A 130 7.70 -17.62 10.91
CA LEU A 130 9.16 -17.71 10.94
C LEU A 130 9.75 -17.01 12.18
N GLY A 131 8.98 -16.14 12.83
CA GLY A 131 9.42 -15.39 14.00
C GLY A 131 9.16 -16.05 15.36
N ILE A 132 8.08 -16.80 15.50
CA ILE A 132 7.62 -17.25 16.84
C ILE A 132 8.42 -18.45 17.39
N ARG A 133 8.98 -19.28 16.52
CA ARG A 133 9.63 -20.56 16.90
C ARG A 133 11.13 -20.64 16.65
N ALA A 134 11.73 -19.60 16.08
CA ALA A 134 13.16 -19.59 15.76
C ALA A 134 13.98 -19.01 16.91
N LYS A 135 15.27 -19.45 17.04
CA LYS A 135 16.20 -18.93 18.05
C LYS A 135 16.53 -17.45 17.86
N ASN A 136 16.53 -16.93 16.62
CA ASN A 136 16.75 -15.52 16.27
C ASN A 136 15.78 -15.08 15.17
N PRO A 137 14.52 -14.78 15.52
CA PRO A 137 13.48 -14.45 14.52
C PRO A 137 13.76 -13.18 13.75
N VAL A 138 14.34 -12.14 14.36
CA VAL A 138 14.70 -10.87 13.69
C VAL A 138 15.75 -11.13 12.62
N ASP A 139 16.82 -11.85 12.93
CA ASP A 139 17.88 -12.14 11.97
C ASP A 139 17.39 -12.93 10.78
N LEU A 140 16.52 -13.92 10.99
CA LEU A 140 15.95 -14.72 9.90
C LEU A 140 15.07 -13.89 8.99
N ARG A 141 14.23 -13.00 9.56
CA ARG A 141 13.39 -12.12 8.77
C ARG A 141 14.17 -11.02 8.07
N ASN A 142 15.19 -10.44 8.74
CA ASN A 142 16.10 -9.49 8.11
C ASN A 142 16.81 -10.13 6.92
N LYS A 143 17.34 -11.35 7.08
CA LYS A 143 17.94 -12.10 5.98
C LYS A 143 16.95 -12.41 4.87
N ALA A 144 15.70 -12.74 5.19
CA ALA A 144 14.67 -12.99 4.20
C ALA A 144 14.34 -11.68 3.43
N LEU A 145 14.18 -10.55 4.12
CA LEU A 145 13.99 -9.25 3.45
C LEU A 145 15.21 -8.87 2.59
N GLN A 146 16.43 -9.11 3.07
CA GLN A 146 17.64 -8.82 2.32
C GLN A 146 17.79 -9.74 1.11
N ILE A 147 17.77 -11.04 1.31
CA ILE A 147 18.09 -12.04 0.26
C ILE A 147 16.88 -12.26 -0.67
N GLU A 148 15.69 -12.40 -0.09
CA GLU A 148 14.48 -12.79 -0.85
C GLU A 148 13.75 -11.61 -1.46
N MET A 149 13.80 -10.43 -0.82
CA MET A 149 13.09 -9.23 -1.28
C MET A 149 13.98 -8.16 -1.90
N GLY A 150 15.29 -8.12 -1.57
CA GLY A 150 16.25 -7.19 -2.15
C GLY A 150 16.34 -5.88 -1.39
N PHE A 151 16.53 -5.92 -0.08
CA PHE A 151 16.82 -4.75 0.74
C PHE A 151 18.23 -4.84 1.31
N ASP A 152 19.06 -3.80 1.11
CA ASP A 152 20.43 -3.74 1.64
C ASP A 152 20.43 -3.49 3.15
N GLU A 153 19.50 -2.63 3.61
CA GLU A 153 19.35 -2.31 5.03
C GLU A 153 17.91 -2.57 5.49
N VAL A 154 17.76 -3.12 6.69
CA VAL A 154 16.45 -3.52 7.23
C VAL A 154 16.32 -3.13 8.69
N PHE A 155 15.30 -2.31 8.98
CA PHE A 155 14.87 -1.90 10.33
C PHE A 155 13.39 -2.23 10.48
N GLN A 156 13.06 -3.43 10.94
CA GLN A 156 11.70 -3.94 10.89
C GLN A 156 11.09 -4.25 12.26
N SER A 157 9.75 -4.24 12.31
CA SER A 157 8.93 -4.81 13.37
C SER A 157 7.78 -5.64 12.80
N LEU A 158 7.22 -6.51 13.63
CA LEU A 158 6.03 -7.32 13.33
C LEU A 158 4.72 -6.52 13.35
N GLY A 159 4.79 -5.28 13.82
CA GLY A 159 3.62 -4.46 14.08
C GLY A 159 3.05 -4.67 15.50
N ARG A 160 2.27 -3.67 15.95
CA ARG A 160 1.87 -3.51 17.35
C ARG A 160 1.12 -4.72 17.93
N SER A 161 0.07 -5.19 17.26
CA SER A 161 -0.77 -6.29 17.77
C SER A 161 0.03 -7.56 18.04
N PHE A 162 0.87 -7.92 17.06
CA PHE A 162 1.65 -9.15 17.14
C PHE A 162 2.78 -9.02 18.17
N LEU A 163 3.36 -7.82 18.28
CA LEU A 163 4.38 -7.56 19.29
C LEU A 163 3.83 -7.67 20.71
N ILE A 164 2.63 -7.13 20.99
CA ILE A 164 1.96 -7.27 22.29
C ILE A 164 1.80 -8.75 22.63
N GLU A 165 1.33 -9.57 21.68
CA GLU A 165 1.11 -10.99 21.92
C GLU A 165 2.42 -11.73 22.25
N ILE A 166 3.49 -11.52 21.46
CA ILE A 166 4.77 -12.20 21.66
C ILE A 166 5.44 -11.76 22.95
N ALA A 167 5.53 -10.46 23.21
CA ALA A 167 6.22 -9.93 24.38
C ALA A 167 5.48 -10.32 25.67
N SER A 168 4.14 -10.22 25.69
CA SER A 168 3.35 -10.66 26.85
C SER A 168 3.53 -12.14 27.12
N LYS A 169 3.53 -12.98 26.10
CA LYS A 169 3.76 -14.43 26.25
C LYS A 169 5.15 -14.71 26.79
N GLN A 170 6.18 -14.10 26.24
CA GLN A 170 7.56 -14.34 26.66
C GLN A 170 7.79 -13.89 28.11
N LEU A 171 7.31 -12.71 28.51
CA LEU A 171 7.42 -12.25 29.89
C LEU A 171 6.68 -13.16 30.88
N ASN A 172 5.54 -13.73 30.47
CA ASN A 172 4.80 -14.69 31.31
C ASN A 172 5.52 -16.06 31.42
N ASP A 173 6.10 -16.54 30.33
CA ASP A 173 6.73 -17.89 30.29
C ASP A 173 8.18 -17.88 30.81
N GLU A 174 8.95 -16.82 30.53
CA GLU A 174 10.40 -16.75 30.77
C GLU A 174 10.78 -15.67 31.81
N GLY A 175 9.85 -14.78 32.18
CA GLY A 175 10.06 -13.72 33.18
C GLY A 175 10.86 -12.52 32.67
N CYS A 176 11.39 -12.54 31.44
CA CYS A 176 12.14 -11.43 30.83
C CYS A 176 12.01 -11.43 29.31
N TRP A 177 12.28 -10.26 28.69
CA TRP A 177 12.39 -10.15 27.25
C TRP A 177 13.77 -10.66 26.78
N GLU A 178 13.75 -11.53 25.76
CA GLU A 178 14.96 -11.97 25.06
C GLU A 178 15.17 -11.08 23.83
N MET A 179 16.29 -10.33 23.81
CA MET A 179 16.68 -9.44 22.74
C MET A 179 16.81 -10.15 21.38
N GLY A 180 16.62 -9.41 20.30
CA GLY A 180 16.78 -9.89 18.93
C GLY A 180 15.52 -10.53 18.33
N LYS A 181 14.36 -10.41 18.96
CA LYS A 181 13.08 -10.93 18.43
C LYS A 181 12.30 -9.91 17.62
N ASP A 182 12.40 -8.64 17.99
CA ASP A 182 11.77 -7.52 17.27
C ASP A 182 12.55 -6.22 17.58
N ALA A 183 12.95 -5.48 16.57
CA ALA A 183 13.80 -4.31 16.74
C ALA A 183 13.13 -3.19 17.56
N TYR A 184 11.81 -3.03 17.45
CA TYR A 184 11.09 -2.05 18.24
C TYR A 184 10.93 -2.50 19.70
N ALA A 185 10.66 -3.78 19.95
CA ALA A 185 10.62 -4.31 21.32
C ALA A 185 11.98 -4.24 22.00
N ASP A 186 13.07 -4.48 21.26
CA ASP A 186 14.43 -4.33 21.76
C ASP A 186 14.67 -2.87 22.19
N PHE A 187 14.30 -1.91 21.37
CA PHE A 187 14.34 -0.49 21.71
C PHE A 187 13.53 -0.16 22.98
N LEU A 188 12.29 -0.66 23.08
CA LEU A 188 11.45 -0.44 24.26
C LEU A 188 12.08 -1.04 25.53
N PHE A 189 12.65 -2.23 25.42
CA PHE A 189 13.30 -2.92 26.53
C PHE A 189 14.54 -2.18 27.01
N GLU A 190 15.45 -1.79 26.10
CA GLU A 190 16.67 -1.03 26.40
C GLU A 190 16.40 0.32 27.06
N ASN A 191 15.26 0.94 26.74
CA ASN A 191 14.83 2.23 27.30
C ASN A 191 13.87 2.11 28.49
N ASN A 192 13.64 0.90 29.03
CA ASN A 192 12.70 0.62 30.13
C ASN A 192 11.25 1.02 29.83
N LEU A 193 10.83 0.95 28.58
CA LEU A 193 9.48 1.32 28.09
C LEU A 193 8.61 0.10 27.77
N LEU A 194 9.18 -1.11 27.74
CA LEU A 194 8.45 -2.31 27.31
C LEU A 194 7.26 -2.62 28.22
N ASP A 195 7.44 -2.52 29.54
CA ASP A 195 6.34 -2.74 30.50
C ASP A 195 5.24 -1.71 30.31
N THR A 196 5.57 -0.43 30.11
CA THR A 196 4.61 0.64 29.82
C THR A 196 3.84 0.34 28.53
N PHE A 197 4.54 -0.04 27.47
CA PHE A 197 3.92 -0.42 26.20
C PHE A 197 2.95 -1.60 26.37
N LEU A 198 3.31 -2.63 27.14
CA LEU A 198 2.47 -3.80 27.36
C LEU A 198 1.29 -3.51 28.30
N GLN A 199 1.47 -2.64 29.32
CA GLN A 199 0.37 -2.20 30.19
C GLN A 199 -0.68 -1.40 29.43
N GLU A 200 -0.27 -0.57 28.49
CA GLU A 200 -1.19 0.09 27.56
C GLU A 200 -1.87 -0.93 26.63
N GLY A 201 -1.13 -1.90 26.13
CA GLY A 201 -1.61 -3.03 25.30
C GLY A 201 -2.57 -2.58 24.20
N TYR A 202 -3.84 -3.01 24.34
CA TYR A 202 -4.94 -2.61 23.46
C TYR A 202 -5.73 -1.42 24.03
N THR A 203 -5.27 -0.81 25.11
CA THR A 203 -5.92 0.33 25.75
C THR A 203 -5.50 1.65 25.09
N PHE A 204 -6.12 2.70 25.55
CA PHE A 204 -5.98 4.06 25.10
C PHE A 204 -6.19 4.97 26.32
N PRO A 205 -5.41 6.00 26.51
CA PRO A 205 -4.36 6.62 25.69
C PRO A 205 -2.97 6.00 25.87
N SER A 206 -2.06 6.26 24.89
CA SER A 206 -0.63 5.94 25.03
C SER A 206 0.10 6.99 25.89
N SER A 207 1.02 6.54 26.76
CA SER A 207 1.91 7.39 27.56
C SER A 207 3.30 7.56 26.93
N LEU A 208 3.57 6.85 25.83
CA LEU A 208 4.82 6.94 25.09
C LEU A 208 4.89 8.27 24.29
N ASP A 209 6.10 8.80 24.11
CA ASP A 209 6.30 9.98 23.26
C ASP A 209 5.91 9.66 21.81
N PRO A 210 4.96 10.44 21.21
CA PRO A 210 4.44 10.16 19.87
C PRO A 210 5.50 10.19 18.77
N ASN A 211 6.57 10.95 18.94
CA ASN A 211 7.54 11.22 17.89
C ASN A 211 8.79 10.35 17.98
N SER A 212 9.07 9.75 19.14
CA SER A 212 10.32 9.00 19.37
C SER A 212 10.13 7.63 19.99
N GLU A 213 9.05 7.40 20.74
CA GLU A 213 8.84 6.17 21.50
C GLU A 213 7.65 5.35 21.00
N TYR A 214 6.60 6.01 20.45
CA TYR A 214 5.51 5.28 19.81
C TYR A 214 5.96 4.71 18.47
N MET A 215 5.47 3.53 18.07
CA MET A 215 6.02 2.71 17.00
C MET A 215 6.30 3.50 15.70
N ASP A 216 5.31 4.19 15.14
CA ASP A 216 5.50 4.89 13.86
C ASP A 216 6.36 6.15 14.02
N GLY A 217 6.32 6.82 15.19
CA GLY A 217 7.24 7.91 15.52
C GLY A 217 8.69 7.44 15.62
N TYR A 218 8.93 6.28 16.22
CA TYR A 218 10.23 5.63 16.28
C TYR A 218 10.76 5.32 14.87
N PHE A 219 9.96 4.68 14.01
CA PHE A 219 10.39 4.37 12.64
C PHE A 219 10.56 5.61 11.78
N THR A 220 9.73 6.64 11.95
CA THR A 220 9.94 7.95 11.31
C THR A 220 11.29 8.53 11.71
N SER A 221 11.64 8.47 12.99
CA SER A 221 12.92 8.98 13.50
C SER A 221 14.11 8.20 12.93
N ILE A 222 14.00 6.87 12.82
CA ILE A 222 15.02 6.04 12.15
C ILE A 222 15.17 6.42 10.68
N ALA A 223 14.07 6.56 9.94
CA ALA A 223 14.10 6.92 8.53
C ALA A 223 14.78 8.27 8.32
N ILE A 224 14.40 9.28 9.11
CA ILE A 224 15.00 10.62 9.06
C ILE A 224 16.50 10.58 9.45
N GLU A 225 16.86 9.81 10.47
CA GLU A 225 18.27 9.66 10.88
C GLU A 225 19.11 9.02 9.78
N LYS A 226 18.58 7.99 9.11
CA LYS A 226 19.25 7.34 8.00
C LYS A 226 19.44 8.29 6.82
N LEU A 227 18.41 9.03 6.44
CA LEU A 227 18.50 10.02 5.38
C LEU A 227 19.45 11.17 5.73
N ARG A 228 19.48 11.64 6.98
CA ARG A 228 20.39 12.68 7.43
C ARG A 228 21.87 12.27 7.36
N LYS A 229 22.14 10.97 7.52
CA LYS A 229 23.50 10.38 7.45
C LYS A 229 23.81 9.77 6.08
N TYR A 230 22.92 9.97 5.11
CA TYR A 230 23.10 9.42 3.78
C TYR A 230 24.11 10.25 3.00
N GLU A 231 25.31 9.72 2.84
CA GLU A 231 26.43 10.37 2.12
C GLU A 231 26.78 9.59 0.83
N GLU A 232 26.02 8.54 0.48
CA GLU A 232 26.28 7.73 -0.70
C GLU A 232 25.91 8.51 -1.97
N LYS A 233 26.62 8.22 -3.06
CA LYS A 233 26.35 8.86 -4.37
C LYS A 233 25.24 8.18 -5.15
N GLU A 234 24.95 6.94 -4.78
CA GLU A 234 23.90 6.13 -5.36
C GLU A 234 22.53 6.67 -4.95
N PRO A 235 21.50 6.62 -5.81
CA PRO A 235 20.15 6.98 -5.42
C PRO A 235 19.61 5.95 -4.41
N PHE A 236 18.78 6.39 -3.47
CA PHE A 236 18.13 5.47 -2.54
C PHE A 236 16.70 5.11 -2.99
N PHE A 237 16.30 3.89 -2.67
CA PHE A 237 14.92 3.47 -2.54
C PHE A 237 14.67 3.16 -1.07
N MET A 238 13.91 4.01 -0.39
CA MET A 238 13.52 3.80 1.01
C MET A 238 12.04 3.49 1.09
N TRP A 239 11.69 2.36 1.72
CA TRP A 239 10.31 1.96 1.96
C TRP A 239 10.01 2.04 3.46
N VAL A 240 9.28 3.09 3.86
CA VAL A 240 8.81 3.30 5.23
C VAL A 240 7.41 2.72 5.36
N ASN A 241 7.25 1.78 6.29
CA ASN A 241 6.02 1.03 6.49
C ASN A 241 5.46 1.34 7.88
N PHE A 242 4.40 2.13 7.94
CA PHE A 242 3.72 2.43 9.19
C PHE A 242 2.80 1.29 9.63
N SER A 243 2.63 1.16 10.94
CA SER A 243 1.67 0.24 11.55
C SER A 243 0.28 0.86 11.67
N GLU A 244 0.19 2.18 11.81
CA GLU A 244 -1.08 2.90 11.84
C GLU A 244 -1.64 3.09 10.41
N PRO A 245 -2.95 3.15 10.26
CA PRO A 245 -3.99 3.03 11.30
C PRO A 245 -4.50 1.60 11.59
N HIS A 246 -3.67 0.55 11.47
CA HIS A 246 -4.06 -0.82 11.81
C HIS A 246 -4.44 -0.96 13.29
N ALA A 247 -5.42 -1.80 13.59
CA ALA A 247 -5.80 -2.12 14.97
C ALA A 247 -4.64 -2.79 15.76
N PRO A 248 -4.56 -2.56 17.10
CA PRO A 248 -5.44 -1.77 17.93
C PRO A 248 -5.24 -0.28 17.72
N PHE A 249 -6.32 0.47 17.63
CA PHE A 249 -6.29 1.92 17.42
C PHE A 249 -5.94 2.63 18.72
N THR A 250 -4.65 2.73 19.03
CA THR A 250 -4.14 3.22 20.30
C THR A 250 -3.29 4.49 20.15
N ALA A 251 -3.59 5.29 19.13
CA ALA A 251 -2.94 6.58 18.96
C ALA A 251 -3.02 7.45 20.23
N PRO A 252 -2.05 8.34 20.48
CA PRO A 252 -2.06 9.25 21.61
C PRO A 252 -3.38 10.01 21.76
N SER A 253 -3.82 10.26 22.98
CA SER A 253 -5.19 10.70 23.30
C SER A 253 -5.59 12.03 22.66
N GLU A 254 -4.64 12.93 22.43
CA GLU A 254 -4.85 14.21 21.75
C GLU A 254 -5.43 14.04 20.35
N TYR A 255 -4.97 13.04 19.59
CA TYR A 255 -5.48 12.76 18.26
C TYR A 255 -6.93 12.25 18.27
N THR A 256 -7.23 11.32 19.20
CA THR A 256 -8.59 10.79 19.28
C THR A 256 -9.60 11.84 19.77
N ARG A 257 -9.18 12.80 20.63
CA ARG A 257 -10.05 13.90 21.10
C ARG A 257 -10.46 14.88 20.00
N MET A 258 -9.77 14.89 18.84
CA MET A 258 -10.14 15.73 17.70
C MET A 258 -11.50 15.35 17.11
N PHE A 259 -12.03 14.16 17.41
CA PHE A 259 -13.22 13.61 16.80
C PHE A 259 -14.38 13.46 17.77
N SER A 260 -15.56 13.83 17.29
CA SER A 260 -16.83 13.71 18.01
C SER A 260 -17.88 13.04 17.13
N GLU A 261 -18.96 12.53 17.72
CA GLU A 261 -20.07 11.89 17.00
C GLU A 261 -20.69 12.77 15.92
N LYS A 262 -20.71 14.08 16.15
CA LYS A 262 -21.28 15.05 15.21
C LYS A 262 -20.49 15.22 13.91
N ASN A 263 -19.22 14.83 13.93
CA ASN A 263 -18.28 15.02 12.83
C ASN A 263 -17.87 13.68 12.18
N MET A 264 -18.67 12.64 12.40
CA MET A 264 -18.39 11.33 11.78
C MET A 264 -19.26 11.10 10.56
N PRO A 265 -18.74 10.38 9.54
CA PRO A 265 -19.56 9.96 8.42
C PRO A 265 -20.68 9.04 8.91
N GLU A 266 -21.81 9.12 8.23
CA GLU A 266 -22.91 8.18 8.44
C GLU A 266 -22.47 6.74 8.12
N VAL A 267 -23.08 5.78 8.78
CA VAL A 267 -22.84 4.35 8.53
C VAL A 267 -23.76 3.90 7.40
N ILE A 268 -23.22 3.23 6.40
CA ILE A 268 -24.03 2.58 5.37
C ILE A 268 -24.75 1.40 6.02
N ASP A 269 -26.09 1.50 6.10
CA ASP A 269 -26.94 0.49 6.71
C ASP A 269 -27.00 -0.75 5.80
N PRO A 270 -26.74 -1.97 6.31
CA PRO A 270 -26.90 -3.19 5.54
C PRO A 270 -28.35 -3.43 5.04
N ASP A 271 -29.34 -2.85 5.69
CA ASP A 271 -30.75 -2.95 5.26
C ASP A 271 -31.05 -2.14 3.99
N CYS A 272 -30.14 -1.24 3.57
CA CYS A 272 -30.22 -0.54 2.28
C CYS A 272 -29.84 -1.41 1.08
N GLU A 273 -29.25 -2.59 1.29
CA GLU A 273 -28.84 -3.48 0.21
C GLU A 273 -30.05 -4.18 -0.42
N ASN A 274 -30.17 -4.09 -1.75
CA ASN A 274 -31.29 -4.69 -2.49
C ASN A 274 -31.07 -6.15 -2.92
N PHE A 275 -30.04 -6.81 -2.37
CA PHE A 275 -29.64 -8.17 -2.72
C PHE A 275 -29.15 -8.95 -1.52
N ASN A 276 -29.14 -10.28 -1.62
CA ASN A 276 -28.56 -11.13 -0.59
C ASN A 276 -27.05 -11.15 -0.72
N VAL A 277 -26.36 -10.47 0.19
CA VAL A 277 -24.90 -10.42 0.19
C VAL A 277 -24.33 -11.78 0.58
N PRO A 278 -23.44 -12.37 -0.23
CA PRO A 278 -22.72 -13.58 0.15
C PRO A 278 -21.95 -13.41 1.46
N LYS A 279 -21.95 -14.43 2.31
CA LYS A 279 -21.24 -14.40 3.60
C LYS A 279 -19.74 -14.18 3.45
N GLU A 280 -19.17 -14.57 2.33
CA GLU A 280 -17.77 -14.36 1.97
C GLU A 280 -17.43 -12.86 1.84
N LEU A 281 -18.41 -12.00 1.57
CA LEU A 281 -18.27 -10.55 1.53
C LEU A 281 -18.55 -9.89 2.89
N LYS A 282 -19.08 -10.62 3.88
CA LYS A 282 -19.34 -10.14 5.26
C LYS A 282 -18.66 -11.02 6.31
N PRO A 283 -17.30 -11.13 6.29
CA PRO A 283 -16.61 -12.09 7.15
C PRO A 283 -16.70 -11.76 8.65
N ASN A 284 -16.82 -10.49 9.01
CA ASN A 284 -16.83 -10.03 10.39
C ASN A 284 -18.03 -9.09 10.62
N PRO A 285 -19.23 -9.62 10.92
CA PRO A 285 -20.41 -8.78 11.17
C PRO A 285 -20.23 -7.90 12.41
N VAL A 286 -20.75 -6.68 12.34
CA VAL A 286 -20.75 -5.74 13.48
C VAL A 286 -21.60 -6.30 14.60
N PRO A 287 -21.09 -6.31 15.85
CA PRO A 287 -21.96 -6.52 17.02
C PRO A 287 -23.03 -5.41 17.11
N GLU A 288 -24.25 -5.74 17.45
CA GLU A 288 -25.52 -4.97 17.35
C GLU A 288 -25.58 -3.54 17.96
N THR A 289 -24.48 -2.91 18.39
CA THR A 289 -24.54 -1.58 19.02
C THR A 289 -23.88 -0.49 18.18
N VAL A 290 -24.66 0.50 17.75
CA VAL A 290 -24.21 1.75 17.09
C VAL A 290 -23.05 2.42 17.86
N LYS A 291 -23.10 2.38 19.21
CA LYS A 291 -22.03 2.92 20.07
C LYS A 291 -20.69 2.23 19.85
N THR A 292 -20.67 0.96 19.50
CA THR A 292 -19.44 0.22 19.18
C THR A 292 -18.80 0.74 17.91
N VAL A 293 -19.59 0.97 16.85
CA VAL A 293 -19.12 1.53 15.57
C VAL A 293 -18.57 2.95 15.75
N PHE A 294 -19.26 3.78 16.50
CA PHE A 294 -18.79 5.14 16.82
C PHE A 294 -17.41 5.12 17.49
N ASN A 295 -17.25 4.35 18.57
CA ASN A 295 -15.97 4.25 19.27
C ASN A 295 -14.86 3.66 18.38
N TYR A 296 -15.19 2.69 17.55
CA TYR A 296 -14.28 2.10 16.59
C TYR A 296 -13.78 3.15 15.60
N ARG A 297 -14.69 3.86 14.92
CA ARG A 297 -14.36 4.94 13.97
C ARG A 297 -13.57 6.07 14.60
N LYS A 298 -13.96 6.49 15.82
CA LYS A 298 -13.28 7.56 16.56
C LYS A 298 -11.80 7.22 16.80
N ARG A 299 -11.53 5.99 17.23
CA ARG A 299 -10.16 5.51 17.47
C ARG A 299 -9.38 5.39 16.17
N TYR A 300 -10.00 4.83 15.14
CA TYR A 300 -9.42 4.71 13.81
C TYR A 300 -9.04 6.07 13.21
N MET A 301 -9.93 7.06 13.29
CA MET A 301 -9.65 8.43 12.82
C MET A 301 -8.55 9.11 13.65
N GLY A 302 -8.47 8.83 14.94
CA GLY A 302 -7.35 9.28 15.78
C GLY A 302 -6.02 8.70 15.32
N SER A 303 -5.99 7.40 14.99
CA SER A 303 -4.82 6.74 14.43
C SER A 303 -4.41 7.32 13.06
N ILE A 304 -5.38 7.66 12.21
CA ILE A 304 -5.12 8.35 10.94
C ILE A 304 -4.48 9.73 11.17
N ALA A 305 -5.02 10.53 12.09
CA ALA A 305 -4.47 11.86 12.38
C ALA A 305 -3.04 11.79 12.97
N TYR A 306 -2.75 10.77 13.76
CA TYR A 306 -1.39 10.51 14.25
C TYR A 306 -0.46 10.08 13.10
N MET A 307 -0.88 9.15 12.27
CA MET A 307 -0.13 8.71 11.08
C MET A 307 0.17 9.90 10.16
N ASP A 308 -0.80 10.77 9.91
CA ASP A 308 -0.62 11.99 9.11
C ASP A 308 0.51 12.88 9.65
N THR A 309 0.60 13.03 10.98
CA THR A 309 1.73 13.76 11.60
C THR A 309 3.08 13.11 11.29
N GLN A 310 3.15 11.77 11.25
CA GLN A 310 4.40 11.07 10.92
C GLN A 310 4.75 11.20 9.43
N VAL A 311 3.75 11.19 8.55
CA VAL A 311 3.92 11.50 7.12
C VAL A 311 4.49 12.92 6.96
N GLY A 312 3.91 13.90 7.67
CA GLY A 312 4.40 15.29 7.67
C GLY A 312 5.86 15.41 8.06
N ARG A 313 6.29 14.72 9.13
CA ARG A 313 7.70 14.72 9.56
C ARG A 313 8.67 14.22 8.47
N LEU A 314 8.28 13.17 7.72
CA LEU A 314 9.10 12.66 6.62
C LEU A 314 9.12 13.61 5.43
N THR A 315 7.95 14.11 5.01
CA THR A 315 7.85 15.02 3.86
C THR A 315 8.51 16.36 4.14
N ASP A 316 8.38 16.90 5.36
CA ASP A 316 9.07 18.11 5.79
C ASP A 316 10.60 17.94 5.77
N PHE A 317 11.08 16.78 6.22
CA PHE A 317 12.52 16.49 6.14
C PHE A 317 13.00 16.48 4.68
N ILE A 318 12.32 15.78 3.77
CA ILE A 318 12.65 15.77 2.34
C ILE A 318 12.62 17.20 1.79
N ASN A 319 11.56 17.96 2.04
CA ASN A 319 11.35 19.31 1.50
C ASN A 319 12.36 20.35 2.00
N THR A 320 12.98 20.10 3.15
CA THR A 320 13.98 21.00 3.76
C THR A 320 15.43 20.53 3.62
N SER A 321 15.65 19.37 3.00
CA SER A 321 16.97 18.76 2.78
C SER A 321 17.44 18.92 1.32
N GLU A 322 18.66 18.47 1.07
CA GLU A 322 19.24 18.38 -0.28
C GLU A 322 18.50 17.40 -1.22
N PHE A 323 17.66 16.52 -0.66
CA PHE A 323 16.87 15.55 -1.43
C PHE A 323 15.62 16.14 -2.09
N ARG A 324 15.23 17.37 -1.73
CA ARG A 324 13.97 18.02 -2.14
C ARG A 324 13.69 17.94 -3.64
N ASP A 325 14.68 18.30 -4.46
CA ASP A 325 14.49 18.47 -5.91
C ASP A 325 14.70 17.16 -6.68
N ASN A 326 15.12 16.08 -6.02
CA ASN A 326 15.42 14.81 -6.67
C ASN A 326 14.86 13.59 -5.91
N THR A 327 13.68 13.72 -5.27
CA THR A 327 13.01 12.60 -4.60
C THR A 327 11.58 12.47 -5.05
N VAL A 328 11.21 11.28 -5.51
CA VAL A 328 9.83 10.86 -5.75
C VAL A 328 9.26 10.35 -4.44
N VAL A 329 8.17 10.94 -3.97
CA VAL A 329 7.43 10.47 -2.80
C VAL A 329 6.18 9.74 -3.26
N VAL A 330 6.03 8.49 -2.87
CA VAL A 330 4.85 7.66 -3.14
C VAL A 330 4.17 7.33 -1.83
N PHE A 331 3.02 7.94 -1.57
CA PHE A 331 2.17 7.64 -0.42
C PHE A 331 1.04 6.70 -0.85
N PHE A 332 0.87 5.59 -0.13
CA PHE A 332 -0.19 4.63 -0.42
C PHE A 332 -0.55 3.77 0.81
N SER A 333 -1.74 3.17 0.78
CA SER A 333 -2.09 2.11 1.73
C SER A 333 -2.01 0.72 1.07
N ASP A 334 -1.67 -0.29 1.87
CA ASP A 334 -1.65 -1.69 1.40
C ASP A 334 -3.05 -2.19 1.06
N HIS A 335 -4.08 -1.77 1.78
CA HIS A 335 -5.53 -1.91 1.52
C HIS A 335 -6.28 -1.04 2.54
N GLY A 336 -7.59 -1.00 2.42
CA GLY A 336 -8.44 -0.33 3.40
C GLY A 336 -9.07 -1.29 4.41
N ILE A 337 -10.01 -0.76 5.20
CA ILE A 337 -10.71 -1.50 6.25
C ILE A 337 -12.19 -1.08 6.33
N MET A 338 -13.06 -2.04 6.58
CA MET A 338 -14.47 -1.80 6.91
C MET A 338 -14.59 -1.28 8.34
N THR A 339 -15.31 -0.19 8.52
CA THR A 339 -15.47 0.48 9.81
C THR A 339 -16.93 0.51 10.27
N GLY A 340 -17.70 -0.50 9.90
CA GLY A 340 -19.11 -0.66 10.23
C GLY A 340 -20.08 -0.47 9.07
N ASP A 341 -19.64 0.06 7.95
CA ASP A 341 -20.43 0.11 6.72
C ASP A 341 -20.85 -1.30 6.29
N HIS A 342 -22.04 -1.44 5.73
CA HIS A 342 -22.63 -2.71 5.32
C HIS A 342 -22.74 -3.73 6.47
N GLY A 343 -22.69 -3.27 7.74
CA GLY A 343 -22.66 -4.14 8.91
C GLY A 343 -21.38 -4.98 9.02
N VAL A 344 -20.24 -4.51 8.49
CA VAL A 344 -18.97 -5.25 8.46
C VAL A 344 -17.86 -4.46 9.18
N LEU A 345 -17.00 -5.18 9.93
CA LEU A 345 -15.75 -4.66 10.48
C LEU A 345 -14.56 -5.42 9.92
N GLY A 346 -13.40 -4.75 9.81
CA GLY A 346 -12.18 -5.37 9.38
C GLY A 346 -12.05 -5.45 7.86
N LYS A 347 -11.46 -6.50 7.36
CA LYS A 347 -11.01 -6.65 5.97
C LYS A 347 -11.37 -8.04 5.43
N ASN A 348 -10.77 -8.47 4.32
CA ASN A 348 -11.08 -9.72 3.62
C ASN A 348 -12.48 -9.72 2.98
N THR A 349 -12.83 -8.59 2.36
CA THR A 349 -14.07 -8.40 1.58
C THR A 349 -13.75 -7.67 0.29
N LEU A 350 -14.70 -7.65 -0.65
CA LEU A 350 -14.56 -6.98 -1.94
C LEU A 350 -15.31 -5.64 -2.02
N TYR A 351 -15.70 -5.05 -0.89
CA TYR A 351 -16.20 -3.68 -0.86
C TYR A 351 -15.07 -2.67 -1.14
N LYS A 352 -15.42 -1.54 -1.77
CA LYS A 352 -14.44 -0.50 -2.16
C LYS A 352 -13.63 0.02 -0.99
N GLU A 353 -14.21 0.07 0.23
CA GLU A 353 -13.51 0.52 1.44
C GLU A 353 -12.24 -0.27 1.72
N VAL A 354 -12.20 -1.53 1.29
CA VAL A 354 -11.01 -2.40 1.41
C VAL A 354 -10.18 -2.38 0.14
N LEU A 355 -10.82 -2.38 -1.03
CA LEU A 355 -10.13 -2.58 -2.30
C LEU A 355 -9.52 -1.32 -2.91
N ASN A 356 -10.02 -0.12 -2.54
CA ASN A 356 -9.52 1.14 -3.09
C ASN A 356 -8.55 1.80 -2.08
N PRO A 357 -7.24 1.53 -2.18
CA PRO A 357 -6.23 2.17 -1.35
C PRO A 357 -6.09 3.64 -1.72
N SER A 358 -5.60 4.46 -0.79
CA SER A 358 -5.02 5.75 -1.15
C SER A 358 -3.78 5.54 -2.01
N LEU A 359 -3.59 6.36 -3.04
CA LEU A 359 -2.37 6.39 -3.85
C LEU A 359 -2.11 7.83 -4.31
N ILE A 360 -0.94 8.36 -3.93
CA ILE A 360 -0.45 9.69 -4.33
C ILE A 360 1.01 9.54 -4.75
N ILE A 361 1.37 10.08 -5.91
CA ILE A 361 2.76 10.15 -6.39
C ILE A 361 3.12 11.61 -6.54
N SER A 362 4.09 12.09 -5.75
CA SER A 362 4.58 13.46 -5.79
C SER A 362 6.02 13.52 -6.26
N TYR A 363 6.24 14.20 -7.37
CA TYR A 363 7.55 14.59 -7.89
C TYR A 363 7.41 15.90 -8.64
N PRO A 364 7.28 17.04 -7.93
CA PRO A 364 6.89 18.32 -8.51
C PRO A 364 7.84 18.86 -9.59
N LYS A 365 9.07 18.37 -9.64
CA LYS A 365 10.04 18.70 -10.69
C LYS A 365 9.63 18.16 -12.06
N GLU A 366 8.94 17.02 -12.11
CA GLU A 366 8.64 16.31 -13.36
C GLU A 366 7.13 16.18 -13.61
N TYR A 367 6.30 16.11 -12.56
CA TYR A 367 4.87 15.84 -12.69
C TYR A 367 4.05 16.97 -12.09
N GLU A 368 3.12 17.51 -12.89
CA GLU A 368 2.16 18.50 -12.40
C GLU A 368 1.07 17.83 -11.53
N ALA A 369 0.58 18.57 -10.54
CA ALA A 369 -0.48 18.10 -9.68
C ALA A 369 -1.77 17.86 -10.49
N GLN A 370 -2.34 16.66 -10.39
CA GLN A 370 -3.54 16.28 -11.11
C GLN A 370 -4.29 15.13 -10.41
N ARG A 371 -5.50 14.83 -10.90
CA ARG A 371 -6.29 13.68 -10.46
C ARG A 371 -6.53 12.72 -11.59
N ILE A 372 -6.16 11.46 -11.37
CA ILE A 372 -6.35 10.36 -12.31
C ILE A 372 -7.59 9.57 -11.91
N VAL A 373 -8.53 9.44 -12.83
CA VAL A 373 -9.78 8.67 -12.65
C VAL A 373 -9.73 7.31 -13.35
N THR A 374 -8.73 7.07 -14.16
CA THR A 374 -8.46 5.75 -14.76
C THR A 374 -8.19 4.75 -13.63
N ALA A 375 -8.83 3.58 -13.69
CA ALA A 375 -8.53 2.51 -12.74
C ALA A 375 -7.11 1.97 -12.99
N VAL A 376 -6.33 1.90 -11.92
CA VAL A 376 -4.96 1.40 -11.90
C VAL A 376 -4.79 0.37 -10.79
N GLU A 377 -3.81 -0.49 -10.90
CA GLU A 377 -3.54 -1.53 -9.92
C GLU A 377 -2.37 -1.11 -9.02
N LEU A 378 -2.42 -1.45 -7.72
CA LEU A 378 -1.32 -1.10 -6.80
C LEU A 378 -0.01 -1.78 -7.23
N LEU A 379 -0.07 -2.98 -7.80
CA LEU A 379 1.10 -3.68 -8.35
C LEU A 379 1.76 -2.96 -9.54
N ASP A 380 1.08 -1.99 -10.17
CA ASP A 380 1.65 -1.14 -11.23
C ASP A 380 2.83 -0.29 -10.72
N LEU A 381 2.88 -0.03 -9.40
CA LEU A 381 3.97 0.71 -8.77
C LEU A 381 5.34 0.04 -8.99
N GLY A 382 5.41 -1.30 -9.02
CA GLY A 382 6.67 -2.00 -9.26
C GLY A 382 7.29 -1.63 -10.62
N LYS A 383 6.49 -1.61 -11.67
CA LYS A 383 6.95 -1.20 -13.02
C LYS A 383 7.15 0.30 -13.12
N THR A 384 6.31 1.07 -12.46
CA THR A 384 6.37 2.54 -12.45
C THR A 384 7.68 3.06 -11.86
N VAL A 385 8.11 2.52 -10.71
CA VAL A 385 9.35 2.99 -10.08
C VAL A 385 10.60 2.60 -10.87
N LEU A 386 10.57 1.47 -11.56
CA LEU A 386 11.64 1.08 -12.48
C LEU A 386 11.69 2.02 -13.70
N ASP A 387 10.55 2.42 -14.23
CA ASP A 387 10.46 3.36 -15.35
C ASP A 387 10.94 4.76 -14.90
N ILE A 388 10.52 5.26 -13.74
CA ILE A 388 10.99 6.51 -13.13
C ILE A 388 12.51 6.46 -12.86
N ALA A 389 13.03 5.30 -12.45
CA ALA A 389 14.46 5.08 -12.23
C ALA A 389 15.29 5.07 -13.51
N GLY A 390 14.66 5.11 -14.69
CA GLY A 390 15.35 4.96 -15.97
C GLY A 390 15.91 3.55 -16.20
N ALA A 391 15.29 2.54 -15.60
CA ALA A 391 15.75 1.15 -15.72
C ALA A 391 15.79 0.68 -17.18
N SER A 392 16.69 -0.25 -17.46
CA SER A 392 16.85 -0.80 -18.81
C SER A 392 15.56 -1.44 -19.33
N GLY A 393 15.33 -1.39 -20.63
CA GLY A 393 14.18 -2.04 -21.26
C GLY A 393 14.10 -3.54 -20.95
N GLU A 394 15.22 -4.21 -20.72
CA GLU A 394 15.28 -5.60 -20.29
C GLU A 394 14.72 -5.73 -18.86
N THR A 395 15.14 -4.87 -17.94
CA THR A 395 14.63 -4.87 -16.55
C THR A 395 13.12 -4.63 -16.50
N ILE A 396 12.61 -3.65 -17.26
CA ILE A 396 11.18 -3.32 -17.34
C ILE A 396 10.37 -4.47 -17.93
N ASN A 397 10.87 -5.13 -18.99
CA ASN A 397 10.18 -6.25 -19.64
C ASN A 397 10.15 -7.52 -18.78
N ASN A 398 11.04 -7.65 -17.82
CA ASN A 398 11.06 -8.77 -16.86
C ASN A 398 10.07 -8.61 -15.70
N VAL A 399 9.39 -7.47 -15.57
CA VAL A 399 8.31 -7.30 -14.58
C VAL A 399 7.17 -8.28 -14.90
N PRO A 400 6.75 -9.12 -13.95
CA PRO A 400 5.78 -10.18 -14.25
C PRO A 400 4.41 -9.67 -14.74
N ASN A 401 3.84 -8.70 -14.04
CA ASN A 401 2.57 -8.06 -14.41
C ASN A 401 2.65 -6.55 -14.09
N GLY A 402 1.60 -5.83 -14.44
CA GLY A 402 1.47 -4.40 -14.21
C GLY A 402 1.91 -3.54 -15.38
N ASN A 403 1.53 -2.28 -15.32
CA ASN A 403 1.81 -1.25 -16.32
C ASN A 403 2.48 -0.06 -15.64
N SER A 404 3.39 0.60 -16.37
CA SER A 404 3.94 1.86 -15.87
C SER A 404 2.84 2.94 -15.82
N LEU A 405 2.76 3.64 -14.70
CA LEU A 405 1.87 4.80 -14.54
C LEU A 405 2.50 6.09 -15.09
N VAL A 406 3.76 6.08 -15.50
CA VAL A 406 4.47 7.27 -16.04
C VAL A 406 3.71 7.95 -17.16
N PRO A 407 3.06 7.24 -18.12
CA PRO A 407 2.25 7.90 -19.14
C PRO A 407 1.05 8.68 -18.56
N LEU A 408 0.45 8.22 -17.48
CA LEU A 408 -0.62 8.94 -16.78
C LEU A 408 -0.07 10.14 -15.99
N LEU A 409 1.11 10.00 -15.38
CA LEU A 409 1.78 11.08 -14.66
C LEU A 409 2.13 12.26 -15.57
N ASN A 410 2.43 12.00 -16.85
CA ASN A 410 2.81 12.98 -17.87
C ASN A 410 1.64 13.48 -18.73
N ASP A 411 0.39 13.14 -18.42
CA ASP A 411 -0.80 13.46 -19.25
C ASP A 411 -0.66 13.02 -20.74
N GLN A 412 0.12 11.96 -20.98
CA GLN A 412 0.39 11.50 -22.34
C GLN A 412 -0.68 10.57 -22.91
N GLY A 413 -1.69 10.20 -22.14
CA GLY A 413 -2.86 9.42 -22.56
C GLY A 413 -2.59 7.98 -23.05
N LEU A 414 -1.34 7.53 -23.07
CA LEU A 414 -0.91 6.23 -23.58
C LEU A 414 -0.67 5.19 -22.49
N PHE A 415 -1.58 5.12 -21.51
CA PHE A 415 -1.51 4.09 -20.47
C PHE A 415 -1.61 2.69 -21.10
N GLY A 416 -0.63 1.84 -20.81
CA GLY A 416 -0.58 0.46 -21.35
C GLY A 416 -1.64 -0.48 -20.78
N GLY A 417 -2.28 -0.11 -19.68
CA GLY A 417 -3.40 -0.84 -19.07
C GLY A 417 -4.73 -0.59 -19.78
N ASN A 418 -5.68 -1.47 -19.55
CA ASN A 418 -7.04 -1.35 -20.12
C ASN A 418 -7.99 -0.50 -19.24
N GLY A 419 -7.49 0.12 -18.17
CA GLY A 419 -8.30 0.88 -17.21
C GLY A 419 -9.21 0.00 -16.37
N ILE A 420 -8.84 -1.26 -16.14
CA ILE A 420 -9.56 -2.21 -15.29
C ILE A 420 -8.59 -2.74 -14.24
N GLY A 421 -8.95 -2.59 -12.97
CA GLY A 421 -8.24 -3.20 -11.85
C GLY A 421 -8.92 -4.49 -11.40
N PHE A 422 -8.11 -5.46 -10.98
CA PHE A 422 -8.57 -6.77 -10.54
C PHE A 422 -8.19 -7.03 -9.09
N SER A 423 -9.13 -7.62 -8.35
CA SER A 423 -8.92 -8.03 -6.96
C SER A 423 -9.49 -9.42 -6.72
N GLU A 424 -8.93 -10.13 -5.77
CA GLU A 424 -9.44 -11.43 -5.39
C GLU A 424 -9.31 -11.72 -3.88
N ILE A 425 -10.28 -12.45 -3.39
CA ILE A 425 -10.22 -13.21 -2.14
C ILE A 425 -10.38 -14.68 -2.50
N ARG A 426 -10.20 -15.60 -1.53
CA ARG A 426 -10.28 -17.03 -1.81
C ARG A 426 -11.62 -17.40 -2.47
N GLY A 427 -11.58 -17.77 -3.73
CA GLY A 427 -12.72 -18.27 -4.50
C GLY A 427 -13.67 -17.20 -5.06
N VAL A 428 -13.43 -15.91 -4.83
CA VAL A 428 -14.22 -14.80 -5.37
C VAL A 428 -13.31 -13.72 -5.94
N ARG A 429 -13.69 -13.14 -7.06
CA ARG A 429 -12.90 -12.15 -7.80
C ARG A 429 -13.71 -10.93 -8.17
N SER A 430 -13.03 -9.81 -8.41
CA SER A 430 -13.69 -8.61 -8.91
C SER A 430 -12.89 -7.94 -10.03
N ALA A 431 -13.64 -7.27 -10.93
CA ALA A 431 -13.12 -6.37 -11.96
C ALA A 431 -13.78 -5.00 -11.79
N PHE A 432 -12.96 -3.95 -11.79
CA PHE A 432 -13.38 -2.56 -11.57
C PHE A 432 -12.79 -1.64 -12.64
N ASN A 433 -13.63 -0.85 -13.32
CA ASN A 433 -13.22 0.06 -14.40
C ASN A 433 -13.38 1.57 -14.06
N GLY A 434 -13.50 1.91 -12.80
CA GLY A 434 -13.76 3.27 -12.33
C GLY A 434 -15.26 3.60 -12.17
N ASP A 435 -16.10 3.13 -13.07
CA ASP A 435 -17.55 3.38 -13.07
C ASP A 435 -18.35 2.22 -12.51
N TYR A 436 -17.92 1.00 -12.83
CA TYR A 436 -18.60 -0.24 -12.47
C TYR A 436 -17.64 -1.23 -11.80
N LYS A 437 -18.17 -1.93 -10.81
CA LYS A 437 -17.48 -3.07 -10.19
C LYS A 437 -18.30 -4.35 -10.32
N TYR A 438 -17.72 -5.35 -10.99
CA TYR A 438 -18.28 -6.68 -11.11
C TYR A 438 -17.61 -7.63 -10.12
N ILE A 439 -18.39 -8.35 -9.34
CA ILE A 439 -17.93 -9.40 -8.43
C ILE A 439 -18.40 -10.75 -8.98
N ASP A 440 -17.42 -11.58 -9.34
CA ASP A 440 -17.63 -12.95 -9.84
C ASP A 440 -17.75 -13.92 -8.66
N HIS A 441 -18.92 -13.90 -8.02
CA HIS A 441 -19.24 -14.88 -6.99
C HIS A 441 -19.94 -16.09 -7.61
N PRO A 442 -19.53 -17.36 -7.30
CA PRO A 442 -20.01 -18.56 -8.00
C PRO A 442 -21.53 -18.77 -8.01
N LYS A 443 -22.23 -18.26 -6.99
CA LYS A 443 -23.68 -18.42 -6.85
C LYS A 443 -24.46 -17.13 -7.04
N THR A 444 -23.85 -15.98 -6.73
CA THR A 444 -24.53 -14.70 -6.66
C THR A 444 -23.60 -13.64 -7.22
N PRO A 445 -23.43 -13.54 -8.56
CA PRO A 445 -22.65 -12.48 -9.15
C PRO A 445 -23.33 -11.12 -8.90
N ILE A 446 -22.50 -10.08 -8.73
CA ILE A 446 -22.95 -8.74 -8.37
C ILE A 446 -22.34 -7.74 -9.34
N LEU A 447 -23.13 -6.73 -9.74
CA LEU A 447 -22.63 -5.57 -10.47
C LEU A 447 -23.07 -4.30 -9.74
N PHE A 448 -22.13 -3.48 -9.34
CA PHE A 448 -22.37 -2.13 -8.84
C PHE A 448 -22.11 -1.08 -9.91
N ASN A 449 -22.96 -0.03 -9.96
CA ASN A 449 -22.73 1.18 -10.74
C ASN A 449 -22.34 2.32 -9.79
N LEU A 450 -21.07 2.57 -9.64
CA LEU A 450 -20.53 3.47 -8.62
C LEU A 450 -20.76 4.97 -8.94
N LYS A 451 -21.22 5.31 -10.15
CA LYS A 451 -21.63 6.67 -10.49
C LYS A 451 -22.94 7.08 -9.83
N ILE A 452 -23.87 6.14 -9.69
CA ILE A 452 -25.21 6.40 -9.13
C ILE A 452 -25.38 5.79 -7.74
N ASP A 453 -24.56 4.83 -7.38
CA ASP A 453 -24.53 4.13 -6.10
C ASP A 453 -23.09 4.00 -5.62
N PRO A 454 -22.47 5.09 -5.18
CA PRO A 454 -21.10 5.07 -4.68
C PRO A 454 -20.95 4.24 -3.40
N ASP A 455 -22.04 3.88 -2.75
CA ASP A 455 -22.08 3.12 -1.50
C ASP A 455 -22.28 1.61 -1.69
N GLU A 456 -22.36 1.12 -2.94
CA GLU A 456 -22.43 -0.32 -3.26
C GLU A 456 -23.62 -1.05 -2.62
N THR A 457 -24.77 -0.41 -2.57
CA THR A 457 -26.00 -0.96 -1.99
C THR A 457 -26.93 -1.60 -3.01
N LEU A 458 -26.71 -1.33 -4.33
CA LEU A 458 -27.62 -1.73 -5.40
C LEU A 458 -26.95 -2.69 -6.40
N ASN A 459 -27.34 -3.95 -6.39
CA ASN A 459 -26.96 -4.86 -7.46
C ASN A 459 -27.78 -4.55 -8.73
N VAL A 460 -27.09 -4.06 -9.77
CA VAL A 460 -27.69 -3.69 -11.07
C VAL A 460 -27.44 -4.72 -12.17
N LEU A 461 -27.01 -5.93 -11.82
CA LEU A 461 -26.65 -7.01 -12.76
C LEU A 461 -27.72 -7.27 -13.82
N GLU A 462 -28.98 -7.38 -13.40
CA GLU A 462 -30.11 -7.62 -14.31
C GLU A 462 -30.45 -6.42 -15.19
N LYS A 463 -30.16 -5.20 -14.70
CA LYS A 463 -30.44 -3.96 -15.43
C LYS A 463 -29.36 -3.64 -16.46
N GLU A 464 -28.13 -4.06 -16.21
CA GLU A 464 -26.95 -3.73 -17.02
C GLU A 464 -26.17 -5.00 -17.46
N PRO A 465 -26.81 -5.99 -18.08
CA PRO A 465 -26.20 -7.29 -18.38
C PRO A 465 -25.03 -7.19 -19.38
N LYS A 466 -25.03 -6.17 -20.25
CA LYS A 466 -23.92 -5.96 -21.21
C LYS A 466 -22.64 -5.51 -20.52
N VAL A 467 -22.74 -4.64 -19.51
CA VAL A 467 -21.61 -4.19 -18.70
C VAL A 467 -21.05 -5.37 -17.90
N ALA A 468 -21.94 -6.12 -17.24
CA ALA A 468 -21.55 -7.32 -16.50
C ALA A 468 -20.80 -8.33 -17.39
N ALA A 469 -21.31 -8.61 -18.58
CA ALA A 469 -20.67 -9.52 -19.54
C ALA A 469 -19.28 -9.01 -19.98
N SER A 470 -19.13 -7.70 -20.22
CA SER A 470 -17.85 -7.10 -20.60
C SER A 470 -16.79 -7.24 -19.50
N LEU A 471 -17.16 -6.92 -18.23
CA LEU A 471 -16.25 -7.04 -17.10
C LEU A 471 -15.92 -8.51 -16.77
N LYS A 472 -16.89 -9.42 -16.94
CA LYS A 472 -16.64 -10.87 -16.81
C LYS A 472 -15.64 -11.37 -17.86
N ILE A 473 -15.78 -10.95 -19.12
CA ILE A 473 -14.81 -11.29 -20.19
C ILE A 473 -13.42 -10.76 -19.83
N ALA A 474 -13.32 -9.51 -19.37
CA ALA A 474 -12.03 -8.92 -18.95
C ALA A 474 -11.39 -9.73 -17.80
N LEU A 475 -12.19 -10.15 -16.82
CA LEU A 475 -11.76 -10.97 -15.70
C LEU A 475 -11.28 -12.37 -16.14
N ASP A 476 -11.99 -13.02 -17.08
CA ASP A 476 -11.58 -14.31 -17.62
C ASP A 476 -10.28 -14.21 -18.44
N GLN A 477 -10.13 -13.14 -19.23
CA GLN A 477 -8.89 -12.86 -19.95
C GLN A 477 -7.72 -12.59 -19.03
N TRP A 478 -7.93 -11.79 -17.97
CA TRP A 478 -6.93 -11.54 -16.94
C TRP A 478 -6.43 -12.84 -16.29
N LEU A 479 -7.33 -13.76 -15.91
CA LEU A 479 -6.97 -15.06 -15.35
C LEU A 479 -6.13 -15.91 -16.31
N LEU A 480 -6.51 -15.94 -17.60
CA LEU A 480 -5.77 -16.68 -18.62
C LEU A 480 -4.35 -16.11 -18.85
N MET A 481 -4.23 -14.79 -18.93
CA MET A 481 -2.95 -14.13 -19.20
C MET A 481 -2.02 -14.22 -17.99
N SER A 482 -2.52 -14.02 -16.78
CA SER A 482 -1.69 -14.07 -15.56
C SER A 482 -1.29 -15.51 -15.20
N ALA A 483 -2.11 -16.53 -15.50
CA ALA A 483 -1.77 -17.93 -15.30
C ALA A 483 -0.73 -18.48 -16.30
N SER A 484 -0.59 -17.85 -17.48
CA SER A 484 0.24 -18.34 -18.58
C SER A 484 1.73 -17.98 -18.47
N ASN A 485 2.19 -17.43 -17.36
CA ASN A 485 3.56 -16.94 -17.20
C ASN A 485 4.36 -17.72 -16.11
N PRO A 486 4.46 -19.08 -16.20
CA PRO A 486 5.17 -19.89 -15.21
C PRO A 486 6.67 -19.60 -15.14
N ASP A 487 7.29 -19.13 -16.23
CA ASP A 487 8.72 -18.82 -16.28
C ASP A 487 9.11 -17.59 -15.42
N LYS A 488 8.14 -16.71 -15.10
CA LYS A 488 8.35 -15.55 -14.23
C LYS A 488 8.18 -15.85 -12.73
N THR A 489 7.65 -17.01 -12.38
CA THR A 489 7.43 -17.43 -10.97
C THR A 489 8.66 -18.08 -10.32
N GLY A 490 9.81 -18.19 -11.03
CA GLY A 490 11.04 -18.76 -10.49
C GLY A 490 11.04 -20.30 -10.42
N ASN A 491 10.05 -20.97 -11.01
CA ASN A 491 10.01 -22.43 -11.10
C ASN A 491 10.85 -22.97 -12.29
N ASN A 492 12.11 -22.58 -12.37
CA ASN A 492 13.07 -23.40 -13.11
C ASN A 492 13.45 -24.59 -12.22
N THR A 493 12.70 -25.67 -12.36
CA THR A 493 13.13 -26.99 -11.90
C THR A 493 14.32 -27.41 -12.77
N ASN A 494 15.54 -27.27 -12.23
CA ASN A 494 16.70 -28.11 -12.51
C ASN A 494 17.49 -28.28 -11.21
#